data_8c53ca7eb874363b3cc81c330683acb2
#
_entry.id   8c53ca7eb874363b3cc81c330683acb2
#
_cell.length_a   1.000
_cell.length_b   1.000
_cell.length_c   1.000
_cell.angle_alpha   90.00
_cell.angle_beta   90.00
_cell.angle_gamma   90.00
#
_symmetry.space_group_name_H-M   'P 1'
#
loop_
_entity.id
_entity.type
_entity.pdbx_description
1 polymer ?
#
loop_
_entity_poly.entity_id
_entity_poly.type
_entity_poly.pdbx_seq_one_letter_code
_entity_poly.pdbx_strand_id
1 'polypeptide(L)'
;MSETPQAPPLRVGVDLIEIERIRRALDRPGFRERCFTEAERAYCESKANPVQSYAGRFAGKEAVGKALGCGVYFTWKEIEIVGRPKPAVRLSGRTAAYAERVGAGAMDLSMTHSRELAAAICVVVPADA
;
A
#
# COMPACT_ATOMS: atom_id res chain seq x y z
N MET A 1 -28.82 -7.14 -26.12
CA MET A 1 -27.69 -7.97 -25.68
C MET A 1 -26.81 -7.15 -24.72
N SER A 2 -26.52 -7.71 -23.60
CA SER A 2 -25.66 -7.02 -22.64
C SER A 2 -24.24 -7.55 -22.74
N GLU A 3 -23.29 -6.67 -22.59
CA GLU A 3 -21.87 -7.03 -22.59
C GLU A 3 -21.29 -6.77 -21.21
N THR A 4 -20.32 -7.59 -20.83
CA THR A 4 -19.59 -7.36 -19.60
C THR A 4 -18.76 -6.09 -19.77
N PRO A 5 -18.89 -5.11 -18.89
CA PRO A 5 -18.08 -3.92 -18.98
C PRO A 5 -16.59 -4.27 -18.89
N GLN A 6 -15.79 -3.60 -19.69
CA GLN A 6 -14.35 -3.78 -19.60
C GLN A 6 -13.81 -3.00 -18.42
N ALA A 7 -12.72 -3.48 -17.82
CA ALA A 7 -12.06 -2.76 -16.76
C ALA A 7 -11.58 -1.41 -17.29
N PRO A 8 -11.75 -0.35 -16.52
CA PRO A 8 -11.26 0.96 -16.95
C PRO A 8 -9.75 0.97 -17.05
N PRO A 9 -9.17 1.86 -17.88
CA PRO A 9 -7.71 1.95 -18.01
C PRO A 9 -7.03 2.39 -16.71
N LEU A 10 -7.71 3.19 -15.90
CA LEU A 10 -7.19 3.56 -14.59
C LEU A 10 -7.59 2.54 -13.55
N ARG A 11 -6.68 2.26 -12.63
CA ARG A 11 -6.94 1.38 -11.51
C ARG A 11 -6.86 2.19 -10.23
N VAL A 12 -7.79 1.96 -9.34
CA VAL A 12 -7.88 2.70 -8.08
C VAL A 12 -8.01 1.72 -6.93
N GLY A 13 -7.30 2.00 -5.86
CA GLY A 13 -7.46 1.27 -4.62
C GLY A 13 -7.57 2.25 -3.46
N VAL A 14 -8.40 1.93 -2.50
CA VAL A 14 -8.56 2.76 -1.31
C VAL A 14 -8.63 1.85 -0.09
N ASP A 15 -8.04 2.31 1.00
CA ASP A 15 -8.09 1.57 2.26
C ASP A 15 -8.27 2.52 3.43
N LEU A 16 -8.98 2.06 4.43
CA LEU A 16 -9.22 2.78 5.67
C LEU A 16 -8.99 1.81 6.82
N ILE A 17 -8.17 2.19 7.78
CA ILE A 17 -7.84 1.31 8.89
C ILE A 17 -7.85 2.07 10.20
N GLU A 18 -8.32 1.41 11.26
CA GLU A 18 -8.25 1.95 12.60
C GLU A 18 -6.80 1.84 13.11
N ILE A 19 -6.25 2.96 13.56
CA ILE A 19 -4.88 3.01 14.05
C ILE A 19 -4.69 2.08 15.24
N GLU A 20 -5.73 1.94 16.09
CA GLU A 20 -5.66 1.05 17.24
C GLU A 20 -5.46 -0.43 16.83
N ARG A 21 -6.02 -0.85 15.70
CA ARG A 21 -5.76 -2.20 15.18
C ARG A 21 -4.28 -2.42 14.90
N ILE A 22 -3.63 -1.41 14.35
CA ILE A 22 -2.20 -1.51 14.05
C ILE A 22 -1.40 -1.48 15.34
N ARG A 23 -1.80 -0.68 16.33
CA ARG A 23 -1.14 -0.68 17.63
C ARG A 23 -1.12 -2.09 18.24
N ARG A 24 -2.26 -2.76 18.22
CA ARG A 24 -2.35 -4.14 18.74
C ARG A 24 -1.55 -5.12 17.90
N ALA A 25 -1.58 -4.95 16.58
CA ALA A 25 -0.83 -5.84 15.68
C ALA A 25 0.67 -5.70 15.90
N LEU A 26 1.15 -4.49 16.16
CA LEU A 26 2.59 -4.26 16.40
C LEU A 26 3.09 -4.95 17.66
N ASP A 27 2.21 -5.30 18.59
CA ASP A 27 2.58 -6.05 19.78
C ASP A 27 2.76 -7.54 19.51
N ARG A 28 2.33 -8.03 18.34
CA ARG A 28 2.49 -9.44 18.00
C ARG A 28 3.91 -9.69 17.47
N PRO A 29 4.59 -10.74 17.98
CA PRO A 29 5.93 -11.05 17.50
C PRO A 29 5.96 -11.29 16.00
N GLY A 30 6.90 -10.66 15.32
CA GLY A 30 7.12 -10.85 13.88
C GLY A 30 6.24 -10.03 12.96
N PHE A 31 5.26 -9.31 13.47
CA PHE A 31 4.37 -8.53 12.61
C PHE A 31 5.13 -7.46 11.80
N ARG A 32 6.00 -6.69 12.47
CA ARG A 32 6.78 -5.66 11.79
C ARG A 32 7.62 -6.25 10.66
N GLU A 33 8.27 -7.35 10.95
CA GLU A 33 9.19 -7.98 10.00
C GLU A 33 8.48 -8.61 8.82
N ARG A 34 7.24 -9.10 9.04
CA ARG A 34 6.46 -9.69 7.95
C ARG A 34 5.88 -8.64 7.02
N CYS A 35 5.45 -7.52 7.56
CA CYS A 35 4.66 -6.56 6.81
C CYS A 35 5.45 -5.39 6.25
N PHE A 36 6.60 -5.07 6.85
CA PHE A 36 7.33 -3.85 6.51
C PHE A 36 8.79 -4.16 6.21
N THR A 37 9.34 -3.50 5.20
CA THR A 37 10.76 -3.64 4.89
C THR A 37 11.58 -2.96 5.98
N GLU A 38 12.88 -3.26 5.98
CA GLU A 38 13.79 -2.63 6.91
C GLU A 38 13.76 -1.11 6.79
N ALA A 39 13.72 -0.60 5.55
CA ALA A 39 13.65 0.83 5.31
C ALA A 39 12.36 1.45 5.85
N GLU A 40 11.24 0.76 5.66
CA GLU A 40 9.96 1.24 6.19
C GLU A 40 9.96 1.26 7.71
N ARG A 41 10.52 0.23 8.32
CA ARG A 41 10.61 0.17 9.78
C ARG A 41 11.49 1.29 10.33
N ALA A 42 12.64 1.52 9.70
CA ALA A 42 13.53 2.61 10.13
C ALA A 42 12.82 3.96 10.04
N TYR A 43 12.10 4.18 8.95
CA TYR A 43 11.36 5.43 8.77
C TYR A 43 10.29 5.61 9.85
N CYS A 44 9.46 4.59 10.07
CA CYS A 44 8.36 4.68 11.04
C CYS A 44 8.87 4.88 12.46
N GLU A 45 9.94 4.15 12.82
CA GLU A 45 10.50 4.25 14.17
C GLU A 45 11.16 5.60 14.42
N SER A 46 11.51 6.33 13.38
CA SER A 46 12.11 7.66 13.53
C SER A 46 11.06 8.76 13.78
N LYS A 47 9.78 8.44 13.66
CA LYS A 47 8.72 9.44 13.80
C LYS A 47 8.30 9.61 15.24
N ALA A 48 7.71 10.79 15.54
CA ALA A 48 7.20 11.05 16.88
C ALA A 48 6.07 10.10 17.26
N ASN A 49 5.28 9.65 16.28
CA ASN A 49 4.20 8.69 16.51
C ASN A 49 4.39 7.51 15.55
N PRO A 50 5.20 6.51 15.94
CA PRO A 50 5.48 5.37 15.05
C PRO A 50 4.24 4.58 14.67
N VAL A 51 3.30 4.38 15.59
CA VAL A 51 2.09 3.60 15.30
C VAL A 51 1.30 4.23 14.18
N GLN A 52 1.15 5.54 14.19
CA GLN A 52 0.44 6.26 13.14
C GLN A 52 1.15 6.10 11.80
N SER A 53 2.48 6.16 11.79
CA SER A 53 3.26 5.97 10.58
C SER A 53 3.12 4.56 10.02
N TYR A 54 3.16 3.55 10.89
CA TYR A 54 2.92 2.18 10.47
C TYR A 54 1.50 2.00 9.90
N ALA A 55 0.51 2.61 10.54
CA ALA A 55 -0.87 2.50 10.06
C ALA A 55 -1.02 3.11 8.67
N GLY A 56 -0.40 4.26 8.42
CA GLY A 56 -0.42 4.89 7.10
C GLY A 56 0.18 3.99 6.04
N ARG A 57 1.34 3.42 6.32
CA ARG A 57 1.99 2.52 5.36
C ARG A 57 1.21 1.23 5.16
N PHE A 58 0.62 0.70 6.21
CA PHE A 58 -0.23 -0.48 6.10
C PHE A 58 -1.41 -0.20 5.17
N ALA A 59 -2.11 0.91 5.39
CA ALA A 59 -3.21 1.32 4.52
C ALA A 59 -2.72 1.53 3.08
N GLY A 60 -1.54 2.12 2.92
CA GLY A 60 -0.95 2.34 1.60
C GLY A 60 -0.70 1.04 0.85
N LYS A 61 -0.15 0.03 1.52
CA LYS A 61 0.10 -1.28 0.90
C LYS A 61 -1.22 -1.93 0.48
N GLU A 62 -2.24 -1.85 1.33
CA GLU A 62 -3.57 -2.38 1.01
C GLU A 62 -4.17 -1.66 -0.20
N ALA A 63 -4.03 -0.33 -0.25
CA ALA A 63 -4.57 0.44 -1.36
C ALA A 63 -3.89 0.06 -2.67
N VAL A 64 -2.57 -0.13 -2.65
CA VAL A 64 -1.83 -0.58 -3.84
C VAL A 64 -2.29 -1.97 -4.28
N GLY A 65 -2.42 -2.90 -3.33
CA GLY A 65 -2.90 -4.25 -3.65
C GLY A 65 -4.29 -4.24 -4.25
N LYS A 66 -5.17 -3.41 -3.73
CA LYS A 66 -6.53 -3.27 -4.29
C LYS A 66 -6.51 -2.67 -5.69
N ALA A 67 -5.68 -1.65 -5.91
CA ALA A 67 -5.57 -1.04 -7.22
C ALA A 67 -5.07 -2.04 -8.26
N LEU A 68 -4.11 -2.88 -7.89
CA LEU A 68 -3.59 -3.93 -8.76
C LEU A 68 -4.57 -5.11 -8.91
N GLY A 69 -5.39 -5.34 -7.91
CA GLY A 69 -6.33 -6.46 -7.91
C GLY A 69 -5.75 -7.76 -7.38
N CYS A 70 -4.56 -7.72 -6.77
CA CYS A 70 -3.88 -8.93 -6.30
C CYS A 70 -3.93 -9.13 -4.79
N GLY A 71 -4.26 -8.09 -4.03
CA GLY A 71 -4.15 -8.14 -2.58
C GLY A 71 -2.71 -8.13 -2.10
N VAL A 72 -2.51 -8.37 -0.79
CA VAL A 72 -1.19 -8.26 -0.18
C VAL A 72 -0.85 -9.40 0.78
N TYR A 73 -1.63 -10.47 0.80
CA TYR A 73 -1.58 -11.49 1.86
C TYR A 73 -0.21 -12.09 2.12
N PHE A 74 0.57 -12.31 1.08
CA PHE A 74 1.89 -12.94 1.22
C PHE A 74 3.01 -12.05 0.70
N THR A 75 2.67 -10.82 0.35
CA THR A 75 3.58 -9.98 -0.41
C THR A 75 3.73 -8.59 0.20
N TRP A 76 3.48 -8.45 1.50
CA TRP A 76 3.54 -7.16 2.18
C TRP A 76 4.82 -6.38 1.87
N LYS A 77 5.97 -7.06 1.92
CA LYS A 77 7.25 -6.38 1.71
C LYS A 77 7.57 -6.15 0.25
N GLU A 78 6.80 -6.76 -0.66
CA GLU A 78 6.97 -6.52 -2.08
C GLU A 78 6.33 -5.21 -2.54
N ILE A 79 5.56 -4.59 -1.64
CA ILE A 79 5.00 -3.26 -1.87
C ILE A 79 5.66 -2.34 -0.85
N GLU A 80 6.73 -1.68 -1.25
CA GLU A 80 7.47 -0.79 -0.36
C GLU A 80 7.09 0.65 -0.62
N ILE A 81 6.78 1.38 0.46
CA ILE A 81 6.42 2.79 0.36
C ILE A 81 7.63 3.60 0.83
N VAL A 82 8.15 4.43 -0.05
CA VAL A 82 9.38 5.17 0.18
C VAL A 82 9.20 6.64 -0.13
N GLY A 83 10.10 7.45 0.39
CA GLY A 83 10.24 8.83 -0.02
C GLY A 83 9.40 9.82 0.74
N ARG A 84 9.75 11.05 0.52
CA ARG A 84 9.13 12.26 1.09
C ARG A 84 9.40 13.44 0.17
N PRO A 85 8.58 14.48 0.20
CA PRO A 85 7.38 14.67 1.00
C PRO A 85 6.21 13.83 0.52
N LYS A 86 6.21 13.41 -0.76
CA LYS A 86 5.16 12.57 -1.31
C LYS A 86 5.66 11.15 -1.36
N PRO A 87 4.89 10.19 -0.82
CA PRO A 87 5.31 8.79 -0.86
C PRO A 87 5.30 8.24 -2.28
N ALA A 88 6.22 7.32 -2.55
CA ALA A 88 6.30 6.60 -3.81
C ALA A 88 6.24 5.11 -3.52
N VAL A 89 5.82 4.32 -4.50
CA VAL A 89 5.67 2.88 -4.37
C VAL A 89 6.76 2.18 -5.16
N ARG A 90 7.46 1.26 -4.49
CA ARG A 90 8.43 0.39 -5.15
C ARG A 90 7.94 -1.04 -5.05
N LEU A 91 7.73 -1.68 -6.20
CA LEU A 91 7.29 -3.06 -6.27
C LEU A 91 8.45 -3.98 -6.51
N SER A 92 8.36 -5.20 -5.98
CA SER A 92 9.37 -6.23 -6.21
C SER A 92 8.69 -7.60 -6.28
N GLY A 93 9.45 -8.63 -6.63
CA GLY A 93 9.02 -10.01 -6.59
C GLY A 93 7.77 -10.32 -7.38
N ARG A 94 6.92 -11.15 -6.79
CA ARG A 94 5.67 -11.58 -7.45
C ARG A 94 4.72 -10.43 -7.72
N THR A 95 4.69 -9.45 -6.83
CA THR A 95 3.81 -8.30 -6.98
C THR A 95 4.24 -7.47 -8.18
N ALA A 96 5.54 -7.26 -8.37
CA ALA A 96 6.05 -6.55 -9.54
C ALA A 96 5.70 -7.31 -10.82
N ALA A 97 5.87 -8.63 -10.83
CA ALA A 97 5.54 -9.46 -11.98
C ALA A 97 4.05 -9.40 -12.31
N TYR A 98 3.21 -9.44 -11.28
CA TYR A 98 1.77 -9.33 -11.48
C TYR A 98 1.40 -7.97 -12.06
N ALA A 99 1.98 -6.90 -11.54
CA ALA A 99 1.73 -5.55 -12.03
C ALA A 99 2.07 -5.44 -13.52
N GLU A 100 3.18 -6.03 -13.92
CA GLU A 100 3.59 -6.04 -15.33
C GLU A 100 2.57 -6.80 -16.18
N ARG A 101 2.13 -7.97 -15.70
CA ARG A 101 1.16 -8.79 -16.46
C ARG A 101 -0.17 -8.06 -16.67
N VAL A 102 -0.62 -7.28 -15.72
CA VAL A 102 -1.90 -6.56 -15.86
C VAL A 102 -1.73 -5.19 -16.52
N GLY A 103 -0.52 -4.87 -16.96
CA GLY A 103 -0.27 -3.62 -17.68
C GLY A 103 -0.29 -2.38 -16.78
N ALA A 104 0.05 -2.54 -15.52
CA ALA A 104 0.11 -1.41 -14.58
C ALA A 104 1.34 -0.56 -14.88
N GLY A 105 1.13 0.74 -15.01
CA GLY A 105 2.20 1.71 -15.21
C GLY A 105 2.51 2.48 -13.93
N ALA A 106 2.67 3.79 -14.05
CA ALA A 106 2.99 4.64 -12.91
C ALA A 106 1.89 4.60 -11.85
N MET A 107 2.31 4.75 -10.60
CA MET A 107 1.40 4.76 -9.47
C MET A 107 1.51 6.08 -8.73
N ASP A 108 0.39 6.55 -8.24
CA ASP A 108 0.33 7.73 -7.40
C ASP A 108 -0.37 7.35 -6.11
N LEU A 109 0.28 7.59 -4.99
CA LEU A 109 -0.22 7.18 -3.68
C LEU A 109 -0.39 8.41 -2.80
N SER A 110 -1.54 8.49 -2.13
CA SER A 110 -1.78 9.51 -1.12
C SER A 110 -2.22 8.83 0.16
N MET A 111 -1.68 9.29 1.27
CA MET A 111 -2.02 8.77 2.59
C MET A 111 -2.44 9.93 3.48
N THR A 112 -3.41 9.68 4.34
CA THR A 112 -3.86 10.67 5.31
C THR A 112 -4.26 9.98 6.60
N HIS A 113 -4.41 10.75 7.66
CA HIS A 113 -4.82 10.18 8.94
C HIS A 113 -5.57 11.21 9.76
N SER A 114 -6.39 10.72 10.65
CA SER A 114 -6.99 11.49 11.73
C SER A 114 -6.42 10.92 13.05
N ARG A 115 -7.04 11.29 14.15
CA ARG A 115 -6.61 10.75 15.44
C ARG A 115 -6.76 9.23 15.51
N GLU A 116 -7.82 8.68 14.91
CA GLU A 116 -8.17 7.28 15.07
C GLU A 116 -8.03 6.45 13.80
N LEU A 117 -7.97 7.08 12.64
CA LEU A 117 -8.01 6.38 11.36
C LEU A 117 -6.84 6.78 10.48
N ALA A 118 -6.37 5.83 9.69
CA ALA A 118 -5.44 6.09 8.61
C ALA A 118 -6.10 5.64 7.31
N ALA A 119 -5.87 6.37 6.25
CA ALA A 119 -6.45 6.08 4.95
C ALA A 119 -5.42 6.26 3.86
N ALA A 120 -5.61 5.55 2.76
CA ALA A 120 -4.74 5.67 1.60
C ALA A 120 -5.55 5.47 0.33
N ILE A 121 -5.12 6.14 -0.72
CA ILE A 121 -5.66 5.93 -2.07
C ILE A 121 -4.49 5.78 -3.02
N CYS A 122 -4.62 4.81 -3.93
CA CYS A 122 -3.63 4.55 -4.96
C CYS A 122 -4.30 4.61 -6.32
N VAL A 123 -3.70 5.35 -7.24
CA VAL A 123 -4.15 5.41 -8.63
C VAL A 123 -3.03 4.85 -9.50
N VAL A 124 -3.38 3.94 -10.39
CA VAL A 124 -2.42 3.30 -11.28
C VAL A 124 -2.84 3.58 -12.72
N VAL A 125 -1.92 4.15 -13.51
CA VAL A 125 -2.17 4.41 -14.93
C VAL A 125 -1.67 3.24 -15.77
N PRO A 126 -2.19 3.09 -17.00
CA PRO A 126 -1.70 2.01 -17.89
C PRO A 126 -0.23 2.20 -18.24
N ALA A 127 0.49 1.08 -18.42
CA ALA A 127 1.91 1.11 -18.75
C ALA A 127 2.20 1.82 -20.06
N ASP A 128 1.25 1.79 -20.99
CA ASP A 128 1.40 2.38 -22.31
C ASP A 128 0.86 3.81 -22.41
N ALA A 129 0.49 4.38 -21.30
CA ALA A 129 -0.08 5.72 -21.29
C ALA A 129 0.99 6.79 -21.54
#